data_7cf7a3834b4f00d4335b5566c6595584
#
_entry.id   7cf7a3834b4f00d4335b5566c6595584
#
_cell.length_a   1.000
_cell.length_b   1.000
_cell.length_c   1.000
_cell.angle_alpha   90.00
_cell.angle_beta   90.00
_cell.angle_gamma   90.00
#
_symmetry.space_group_name_H-M   'P 1'
#
loop_
_entity.id
_entity.type
_entity.pdbx_description
1 polymer ?
#
loop_
_entity_poly.entity_id
_entity_poly.type
_entity_poly.pdbx_seq_one_letter_code
_entity_poly.pdbx_strand_id
1 'polypeptide(L)'
;MEEMTLLVALPDEDMLVRLSPLVPHGVDLVVWRAGDEPLDRMIDLLVMPYAVRYDSLALMGGLVLHAQGQSLGYDGADKFLPVGMTLSNSIGVHEGPTAEMAMTLILASQRGWPTVGRNQVAEKWERAWYPGLIGSRVLLLGVGGIGSEFLKRIAPFDVKLTKVARTARDAIHATSELPQLLPDADIVVIAIPFSEENRGLVDGAFLDLLPPGALVVNVSRGRIVDTDALVKRVRSGAVRSALDVVDPEPLPEGHPLWSLPGSLISPHHGGQVASMSTRVDPLVLHQIERLLAGQQPDYVVLPAR
;
A
#
# COMPACT_ATOMS: atom_id res chain seq x y z
N MET A 1 2.97 44.02 -12.41
CA MET A 1 3.36 42.61 -12.25
C MET A 1 2.05 41.84 -12.15
N GLU A 2 1.71 41.05 -13.15
CA GLU A 2 0.62 40.11 -13.00
C GLU A 2 0.98 39.19 -11.80
N GLU A 3 0.07 39.10 -10.85
CA GLU A 3 0.20 38.21 -9.73
C GLU A 3 0.21 36.78 -10.32
N MET A 4 1.29 36.04 -10.15
CA MET A 4 1.44 34.70 -10.69
C MET A 4 0.44 33.79 -9.96
N THR A 5 -0.63 33.43 -10.64
CA THR A 5 -1.68 32.55 -10.11
C THR A 5 -1.35 31.10 -10.47
N LEU A 6 -1.22 30.22 -9.48
CA LEU A 6 -1.03 28.78 -9.71
C LEU A 6 -2.30 28.16 -10.29
N LEU A 7 -2.16 27.36 -11.33
CA LEU A 7 -3.22 26.51 -11.84
C LEU A 7 -3.12 25.09 -11.26
N VAL A 8 -4.11 24.70 -10.47
CA VAL A 8 -4.18 23.40 -9.82
C VAL A 8 -5.34 22.61 -10.41
N ALA A 9 -5.05 21.49 -11.04
CA ALA A 9 -6.03 20.59 -11.60
C ALA A 9 -6.37 19.46 -10.62
N LEU A 10 -7.65 19.25 -10.39
CA LEU A 10 -8.20 18.26 -9.45
C LEU A 10 -8.92 17.15 -10.21
N PRO A 11 -8.99 15.92 -9.66
CA PRO A 11 -9.55 14.77 -10.35
C PRO A 11 -11.07 14.77 -10.44
N ASP A 12 -11.77 15.50 -9.58
CA ASP A 12 -13.22 15.49 -9.48
C ASP A 12 -13.80 16.73 -8.77
N GLU A 13 -15.10 16.92 -8.93
CA GLU A 13 -15.87 18.02 -8.33
C GLU A 13 -15.93 17.91 -6.79
N ASP A 14 -15.91 16.72 -6.23
CA ASP A 14 -15.97 16.53 -4.77
C ASP A 14 -14.70 17.11 -4.11
N MET A 15 -13.54 16.88 -4.70
CA MET A 15 -12.28 17.49 -4.23
C MET A 15 -12.28 19.00 -4.45
N LEU A 16 -12.79 19.48 -5.59
CA LEU A 16 -12.93 20.91 -5.86
C LEU A 16 -13.76 21.61 -4.77
N VAL A 17 -14.94 21.05 -4.44
CA VAL A 17 -15.82 21.60 -3.40
C VAL A 17 -15.14 21.61 -2.03
N ARG A 18 -14.39 20.56 -1.68
CA ARG A 18 -13.71 20.49 -0.38
C ARG A 18 -12.54 21.47 -0.27
N LEU A 19 -11.76 21.63 -1.34
CA LEU A 19 -10.53 22.45 -1.31
C LEU A 19 -10.79 23.93 -1.57
N SER A 20 -11.81 24.30 -2.36
CA SER A 20 -12.09 25.69 -2.72
C SER A 20 -12.13 26.68 -1.52
N PRO A 21 -12.74 26.35 -0.37
CA PRO A 21 -12.75 27.26 0.77
C PRO A 21 -11.43 27.30 1.55
N LEU A 22 -10.46 26.41 1.23
CA LEU A 22 -9.24 26.19 2.01
C LEU A 22 -7.99 26.72 1.30
N VAL A 23 -8.02 26.90 -0.02
CA VAL A 23 -6.85 27.37 -0.77
C VAL A 23 -6.60 28.85 -0.54
N PRO A 24 -5.33 29.29 -0.46
CA PRO A 24 -4.98 30.70 -0.33
C PRO A 24 -5.24 31.49 -1.64
N HIS A 25 -5.14 32.82 -1.55
CA HIS A 25 -5.17 33.68 -2.75
C HIS A 25 -4.02 33.33 -3.71
N GLY A 26 -4.24 33.52 -5.00
CA GLY A 26 -3.25 33.21 -6.03
C GLY A 26 -3.31 31.75 -6.50
N VAL A 27 -4.43 31.05 -6.31
CA VAL A 27 -4.65 29.68 -6.78
C VAL A 27 -5.96 29.60 -7.55
N ASP A 28 -5.88 29.09 -8.78
CA ASP A 28 -7.04 28.71 -9.58
C ASP A 28 -7.21 27.18 -9.51
N LEU A 29 -8.37 26.74 -9.06
CA LEU A 29 -8.73 25.34 -9.04
C LEU A 29 -9.62 25.02 -10.26
N VAL A 30 -9.30 23.91 -10.95
CA VAL A 30 -10.10 23.38 -12.06
C VAL A 30 -10.24 21.89 -11.92
N VAL A 31 -11.35 21.33 -12.43
CA VAL A 31 -11.42 19.88 -12.64
C VAL A 31 -10.86 19.58 -14.02
N TRP A 32 -9.79 18.78 -14.07
CA TRP A 32 -9.16 18.37 -15.33
C TRP A 32 -8.47 17.00 -15.16
N ARG A 33 -8.58 16.16 -16.19
CA ARG A 33 -8.03 14.80 -16.20
C ARG A 33 -7.21 14.56 -17.44
N ALA A 34 -6.30 13.62 -17.37
CA ALA A 34 -5.56 13.15 -18.55
C ALA A 34 -6.53 12.68 -19.64
N GLY A 35 -6.40 13.30 -20.83
CA GLY A 35 -7.28 13.05 -21.97
C GLY A 35 -8.42 14.05 -22.15
N ASP A 36 -8.64 14.95 -21.20
CA ASP A 36 -9.51 16.12 -21.41
C ASP A 36 -8.86 17.09 -22.39
N GLU A 37 -9.65 18.02 -22.95
CA GLU A 37 -9.12 19.09 -23.82
C GLU A 37 -8.04 19.88 -23.08
N PRO A 38 -6.91 20.19 -23.75
CA PRO A 38 -5.83 20.97 -23.14
C PRO A 38 -6.33 22.34 -22.68
N LEU A 39 -5.86 22.77 -21.52
CA LEU A 39 -6.11 24.12 -21.03
C LEU A 39 -5.23 25.13 -21.77
N ASP A 40 -5.61 26.38 -21.75
CA ASP A 40 -4.91 27.50 -22.42
C ASP A 40 -3.60 27.88 -21.75
N ARG A 41 -3.33 27.35 -20.57
CA ARG A 41 -2.07 27.50 -19.84
C ARG A 41 -1.63 26.20 -19.19
N MET A 42 -0.34 26.13 -18.83
CA MET A 42 0.27 24.99 -18.17
C MET A 42 -0.28 24.79 -16.76
N ILE A 43 -0.52 23.54 -16.39
CA ILE A 43 -0.95 23.13 -15.05
C ILE A 43 0.30 23.05 -14.15
N ASP A 44 0.32 23.81 -13.06
CA ASP A 44 1.42 23.81 -12.09
C ASP A 44 1.39 22.57 -11.21
N LEU A 45 0.19 22.17 -10.78
CA LEU A 45 -0.03 20.97 -9.99
C LEU A 45 -1.25 20.20 -10.49
N LEU A 46 -1.05 18.95 -10.89
CA LEU A 46 -2.12 18.00 -11.18
C LEU A 46 -2.26 17.00 -10.03
N VAL A 47 -3.41 16.96 -9.38
CA VAL A 47 -3.75 15.87 -8.46
C VAL A 47 -4.36 14.73 -9.28
N MET A 48 -3.66 13.59 -9.33
CA MET A 48 -4.12 12.42 -10.09
C MET A 48 -5.30 11.75 -9.39
N PRO A 49 -6.23 11.08 -10.12
CA PRO A 49 -7.22 10.23 -9.50
C PRO A 49 -6.60 9.12 -8.65
N TYR A 50 -7.30 8.66 -7.61
CA TYR A 50 -6.85 7.52 -6.81
C TYR A 50 -6.82 6.24 -7.66
N ALA A 51 -5.81 5.39 -7.46
CA ALA A 51 -5.61 4.11 -8.14
C ALA A 51 -5.59 4.19 -9.69
N VAL A 52 -5.22 5.36 -10.23
CA VAL A 52 -5.06 5.52 -11.69
C VAL A 52 -3.85 4.74 -12.20
N ARG A 53 -3.93 4.26 -13.45
CA ARG A 53 -2.77 3.69 -14.14
C ARG A 53 -1.83 4.81 -14.58
N TYR A 54 -0.55 4.63 -14.37
CA TYR A 54 0.46 5.64 -14.71
C TYR A 54 0.72 5.82 -16.20
N ASP A 55 0.21 4.93 -17.07
CA ASP A 55 0.28 5.10 -18.53
C ASP A 55 -0.39 6.41 -19.01
N SER A 56 -1.38 6.91 -18.27
CA SER A 56 -1.99 8.22 -18.52
C SER A 56 -1.02 9.40 -18.40
N LEU A 57 0.09 9.28 -17.67
CA LEU A 57 1.10 10.32 -17.56
C LEU A 57 1.68 10.72 -18.93
N ALA A 58 1.80 9.76 -19.85
CA ALA A 58 2.30 10.04 -21.20
C ALA A 58 1.47 11.08 -21.97
N LEU A 59 0.21 11.27 -21.61
CA LEU A 59 -0.69 12.25 -22.23
C LEU A 59 -0.50 13.68 -21.69
N MET A 60 0.32 13.86 -20.66
CA MET A 60 0.45 15.12 -19.90
C MET A 60 1.69 15.93 -20.30
N GLY A 61 2.50 15.44 -21.27
CA GLY A 61 3.74 16.11 -21.68
C GLY A 61 3.50 17.52 -22.21
N GLY A 62 4.24 18.50 -21.66
CA GLY A 62 4.09 19.90 -22.00
C GLY A 62 2.82 20.59 -21.46
N LEU A 63 2.00 19.88 -20.69
CA LEU A 63 0.75 20.40 -20.11
C LEU A 63 0.83 20.53 -18.58
N VAL A 64 1.63 19.69 -17.92
CA VAL A 64 1.70 19.58 -16.47
C VAL A 64 3.15 19.68 -16.01
N LEU A 65 3.43 20.50 -15.01
CA LEU A 65 4.75 20.63 -14.38
C LEU A 65 4.96 19.59 -13.28
N HIS A 66 3.94 19.40 -12.43
CA HIS A 66 4.02 18.49 -11.30
C HIS A 66 2.74 17.65 -11.16
N ALA A 67 2.92 16.35 -10.99
CA ALA A 67 1.82 15.43 -10.65
C ALA A 67 1.93 14.99 -9.19
N GLN A 68 0.84 15.10 -8.44
CA GLN A 68 0.64 14.54 -7.12
C GLN A 68 -0.18 13.25 -7.23
N GLY A 69 0.47 12.12 -7.10
CA GLY A 69 -0.22 10.82 -6.99
C GLY A 69 -0.94 10.69 -5.66
N GLN A 70 -2.10 10.05 -5.65
CA GLN A 70 -2.85 9.75 -4.42
C GLN A 70 -2.52 8.37 -3.83
N SER A 71 -1.51 7.67 -4.34
CA SER A 71 -1.06 6.36 -3.87
C SER A 71 0.38 6.42 -3.33
N LEU A 72 0.76 5.50 -2.44
CA LEU A 72 2.15 5.32 -2.02
C LEU A 72 2.99 4.68 -3.12
N GLY A 73 2.43 3.69 -3.81
CA GLY A 73 3.11 2.99 -4.89
C GLY A 73 3.14 3.82 -6.17
N TYR A 74 4.27 3.76 -6.86
CA TYR A 74 4.48 4.40 -8.16
C TYR A 74 5.16 3.44 -9.15
N ASP A 75 4.94 2.16 -8.98
CA ASP A 75 5.55 1.09 -9.77
C ASP A 75 5.29 1.30 -11.27
N GLY A 76 6.37 1.43 -12.04
CA GLY A 76 6.31 1.61 -13.49
C GLY A 76 5.95 3.03 -13.98
N ALA A 77 5.71 4.00 -13.09
CA ALA A 77 5.46 5.39 -13.46
C ALA A 77 6.65 6.02 -14.20
N ASP A 78 7.87 5.60 -13.88
CA ASP A 78 9.11 6.04 -14.52
C ASP A 78 9.12 5.82 -16.05
N LYS A 79 8.38 4.83 -16.54
CA LYS A 79 8.28 4.51 -17.97
C LYS A 79 7.42 5.52 -18.75
N PHE A 80 6.54 6.22 -18.06
CA PHE A 80 5.51 7.07 -18.67
C PHE A 80 5.65 8.55 -18.29
N LEU A 81 6.53 8.88 -17.34
CA LEU A 81 6.71 10.26 -16.90
C LEU A 81 7.34 11.10 -18.02
N PRO A 82 6.65 12.16 -18.50
CA PRO A 82 7.17 13.06 -19.52
C PRO A 82 8.43 13.81 -19.07
N VAL A 83 9.23 14.24 -20.04
CA VAL A 83 10.36 15.12 -19.79
C VAL A 83 9.88 16.46 -19.22
N GLY A 84 10.56 16.97 -18.19
CA GLY A 84 10.23 18.22 -17.52
C GLY A 84 9.15 18.11 -16.44
N MET A 85 8.48 16.94 -16.30
CA MET A 85 7.47 16.72 -15.29
C MET A 85 8.05 16.00 -14.06
N THR A 86 7.55 16.32 -12.87
CA THR A 86 7.87 15.59 -11.63
C THR A 86 6.67 14.81 -11.11
N LEU A 87 6.91 13.77 -10.32
CA LEU A 87 5.86 12.99 -9.65
C LEU A 87 6.15 12.88 -8.16
N SER A 88 5.19 13.31 -7.33
CA SER A 88 5.15 13.02 -5.89
C SER A 88 4.16 11.91 -5.58
N ASN A 89 4.43 11.14 -4.53
CA ASN A 89 3.51 10.15 -3.97
C ASN A 89 2.84 10.65 -2.68
N SER A 90 1.98 9.82 -2.08
CA SER A 90 1.16 10.18 -0.91
C SER A 90 1.73 9.65 0.39
N ILE A 91 2.98 9.97 0.71
CA ILE A 91 3.55 9.68 2.04
C ILE A 91 2.69 10.35 3.12
N GLY A 92 2.41 9.59 4.20
CA GLY A 92 1.57 10.03 5.32
C GLY A 92 0.07 9.77 5.15
N VAL A 93 -0.40 9.38 3.97
CA VAL A 93 -1.83 9.18 3.68
C VAL A 93 -2.28 7.74 3.94
N HIS A 94 -1.57 6.76 3.39
CA HIS A 94 -2.02 5.37 3.33
C HIS A 94 -1.37 4.43 4.35
N GLU A 95 -0.30 4.83 5.02
CA GLU A 95 0.45 3.96 5.93
C GLU A 95 -0.41 3.47 7.08
N GLY A 96 -1.21 4.37 7.68
CA GLY A 96 -2.12 4.03 8.76
C GLY A 96 -3.21 3.04 8.36
N PRO A 97 -4.00 3.32 7.31
CA PRO A 97 -5.02 2.39 6.79
C PRO A 97 -4.43 1.03 6.35
N THR A 98 -3.28 1.02 5.65
CA THR A 98 -2.65 -0.24 5.24
C THR A 98 -2.17 -1.07 6.44
N ALA A 99 -1.66 -0.41 7.48
CA ALA A 99 -1.30 -1.09 8.72
C ALA A 99 -2.55 -1.62 9.47
N GLU A 100 -3.67 -0.91 9.40
CA GLU A 100 -4.97 -1.39 9.91
C GLU A 100 -5.45 -2.61 9.14
N MET A 101 -5.30 -2.63 7.80
CA MET A 101 -5.58 -3.81 6.98
C MET A 101 -4.71 -5.00 7.39
N ALA A 102 -3.40 -4.80 7.62
CA ALA A 102 -2.52 -5.86 8.11
C ALA A 102 -3.04 -6.46 9.43
N MET A 103 -3.44 -5.62 10.39
CA MET A 103 -4.03 -6.08 11.65
C MET A 103 -5.36 -6.81 11.43
N THR A 104 -6.22 -6.31 10.54
CA THR A 104 -7.49 -6.94 10.17
C THR A 104 -7.27 -8.35 9.62
N LEU A 105 -6.34 -8.50 8.68
CA LEU A 105 -5.98 -9.79 8.07
C LEU A 105 -5.41 -10.77 9.10
N ILE A 106 -4.54 -10.30 9.99
CA ILE A 106 -3.99 -11.10 11.10
C ILE A 106 -5.13 -11.57 12.02
N LEU A 107 -5.91 -10.64 12.55
CA LEU A 107 -6.97 -10.96 13.51
C LEU A 107 -8.03 -11.86 12.89
N ALA A 108 -8.46 -11.61 11.66
CA ALA A 108 -9.40 -12.45 10.94
C ALA A 108 -8.87 -13.89 10.77
N SER A 109 -7.61 -14.05 10.39
CA SER A 109 -6.98 -15.36 10.23
C SER A 109 -6.77 -16.06 11.58
N GLN A 110 -6.25 -15.35 12.58
CA GLN A 110 -5.96 -15.90 13.91
C GLN A 110 -7.21 -16.26 14.72
N ARG A 111 -8.37 -15.68 14.38
CA ARG A 111 -9.66 -15.93 15.03
C ARG A 111 -10.63 -16.73 14.15
N GLY A 112 -10.19 -17.21 12.97
CA GLY A 112 -10.96 -18.09 12.07
C GLY A 112 -12.20 -17.42 11.46
N TRP A 113 -12.21 -16.10 11.31
CA TRP A 113 -13.34 -15.33 10.77
C TRP A 113 -13.85 -15.83 9.41
N PRO A 114 -13.02 -16.30 8.46
CA PRO A 114 -13.53 -16.86 7.20
C PRO A 114 -14.46 -18.07 7.41
N THR A 115 -14.19 -18.91 8.41
CA THR A 115 -15.06 -20.03 8.79
C THR A 115 -16.29 -19.55 9.53
N VAL A 116 -16.13 -18.62 10.47
CA VAL A 116 -17.23 -18.00 11.22
C VAL A 116 -18.23 -17.37 10.27
N GLY A 117 -17.76 -16.61 9.26
CA GLY A 117 -18.65 -15.99 8.27
C GLY A 117 -19.44 -17.01 7.43
N ARG A 118 -18.78 -18.09 6.98
CA ARG A 118 -19.49 -19.20 6.29
C ARG A 118 -20.52 -19.88 7.18
N ASN A 119 -20.19 -20.14 8.44
CA ASN A 119 -21.09 -20.76 9.40
C ASN A 119 -22.29 -19.86 9.72
N GLN A 120 -22.07 -18.54 9.80
CA GLN A 120 -23.16 -17.58 9.98
C GLN A 120 -24.17 -17.63 8.83
N VAL A 121 -23.69 -17.65 7.58
CA VAL A 121 -24.57 -17.77 6.40
C VAL A 121 -25.30 -19.13 6.37
N ALA A 122 -24.65 -20.19 6.85
CA ALA A 122 -25.20 -21.54 6.91
C ALA A 122 -26.04 -21.80 8.18
N GLU A 123 -26.25 -20.81 9.03
CA GLU A 123 -26.96 -20.91 10.32
C GLU A 123 -26.39 -22.00 11.25
N LYS A 124 -25.08 -22.21 11.22
CA LYS A 124 -24.38 -23.21 12.02
C LYS A 124 -23.71 -22.59 13.24
N TRP A 125 -24.07 -23.12 14.42
CA TRP A 125 -23.43 -22.74 15.69
C TRP A 125 -22.31 -23.73 16.02
N GLU A 126 -21.11 -23.52 15.43
CA GLU A 126 -19.94 -24.39 15.63
C GLU A 126 -18.85 -23.64 16.41
N ARG A 127 -18.31 -24.30 17.45
CA ARG A 127 -17.18 -23.81 18.24
C ARG A 127 -15.89 -24.48 17.75
N ALA A 128 -14.83 -23.69 17.59
CA ALA A 128 -13.50 -24.19 17.26
C ALA A 128 -12.43 -23.44 18.04
N TRP A 129 -11.27 -24.07 18.22
CA TRP A 129 -10.09 -23.44 18.76
C TRP A 129 -9.26 -22.87 17.61
N TYR A 130 -8.82 -21.64 17.78
CA TYR A 130 -7.95 -20.92 16.84
C TYR A 130 -6.68 -20.46 17.56
N PRO A 131 -5.55 -20.22 16.84
CA PRO A 131 -4.28 -19.88 17.46
C PRO A 131 -4.32 -18.64 18.38
N GLY A 132 -5.14 -17.63 18.01
CA GLY A 132 -5.09 -16.33 18.68
C GLY A 132 -3.87 -15.51 18.29
N LEU A 133 -3.69 -14.34 18.92
CA LEU A 133 -2.54 -13.46 18.66
C LEU A 133 -1.62 -13.32 19.86
N ILE A 134 -2.17 -13.42 21.07
CA ILE A 134 -1.40 -13.29 22.33
C ILE A 134 -0.26 -14.29 22.37
N GLY A 135 0.96 -13.81 22.65
CA GLY A 135 2.16 -14.64 22.75
C GLY A 135 2.77 -15.05 21.40
N SER A 136 2.11 -14.73 20.26
CA SER A 136 2.63 -15.06 18.92
C SER A 136 3.95 -14.35 18.64
N ARG A 137 4.84 -15.02 17.91
CA ARG A 137 6.10 -14.47 17.41
C ARG A 137 5.83 -13.85 16.01
N VAL A 138 5.89 -12.54 15.93
CA VAL A 138 5.59 -11.77 14.72
C VAL A 138 6.88 -11.24 14.13
N LEU A 139 7.21 -11.62 12.91
CA LEU A 139 8.29 -11.06 12.12
C LEU A 139 7.72 -10.00 11.18
N LEU A 140 8.14 -8.75 11.37
CA LEU A 140 7.81 -7.64 10.49
C LEU A 140 8.94 -7.42 9.49
N LEU A 141 8.70 -7.70 8.22
CA LEU A 141 9.59 -7.41 7.12
C LEU A 141 9.26 -6.04 6.53
N GLY A 142 10.06 -5.04 6.90
CA GLY A 142 9.89 -3.64 6.54
C GLY A 142 9.45 -2.77 7.70
N VAL A 143 10.29 -1.80 8.07
CA VAL A 143 10.08 -0.83 9.16
C VAL A 143 9.94 0.61 8.62
N GLY A 144 9.49 0.75 7.38
CA GLY A 144 9.13 2.03 6.76
C GLY A 144 7.80 2.58 7.30
N GLY A 145 7.14 3.47 6.55
CA GLY A 145 5.89 4.10 6.99
C GLY A 145 4.81 3.11 7.43
N ILE A 146 4.47 2.13 6.56
CA ILE A 146 3.48 1.08 6.90
C ILE A 146 3.93 0.25 8.10
N GLY A 147 5.19 -0.18 8.11
CA GLY A 147 5.73 -0.96 9.23
C GLY A 147 5.71 -0.20 10.54
N SER A 148 6.04 1.09 10.54
CA SER A 148 5.99 1.95 11.73
C SER A 148 4.56 2.11 12.26
N GLU A 149 3.58 2.29 11.37
CA GLU A 149 2.16 2.36 11.73
C GLU A 149 1.62 0.99 12.22
N PHE A 150 2.12 -0.11 11.65
CA PHE A 150 1.79 -1.45 12.11
C PHE A 150 2.33 -1.70 13.54
N LEU A 151 3.57 -1.30 13.82
CA LEU A 151 4.16 -1.44 15.16
C LEU A 151 3.34 -0.73 16.24
N LYS A 152 2.82 0.46 15.96
CA LYS A 152 1.91 1.18 16.88
C LYS A 152 0.62 0.40 17.20
N ARG A 153 0.06 -0.28 16.19
CA ARG A 153 -1.22 -1.00 16.31
C ARG A 153 -1.09 -2.37 16.94
N ILE A 154 0.04 -3.07 16.72
CA ILE A 154 0.25 -4.40 17.28
C ILE A 154 0.79 -4.37 18.70
N ALA A 155 1.38 -3.26 19.15
CA ALA A 155 2.00 -3.13 20.47
C ALA A 155 1.13 -3.62 21.65
N PRO A 156 -0.21 -3.33 21.70
CA PRO A 156 -1.05 -3.75 22.82
C PRO A 156 -1.48 -5.23 22.79
N PHE A 157 -1.00 -6.06 21.85
CA PHE A 157 -1.45 -7.44 21.67
C PHE A 157 -0.55 -8.52 22.30
N ASP A 158 0.39 -8.14 23.17
CA ASP A 158 1.29 -9.07 23.89
C ASP A 158 2.01 -10.05 22.96
N VAL A 159 2.54 -9.58 21.82
CA VAL A 159 3.30 -10.37 20.86
C VAL A 159 4.81 -10.20 21.04
N LYS A 160 5.59 -11.17 20.56
CA LYS A 160 7.04 -11.06 20.43
C LYS A 160 7.39 -10.57 19.04
N LEU A 161 7.98 -9.37 18.93
CA LEU A 161 8.29 -8.71 17.67
C LEU A 161 9.75 -8.90 17.25
N THR A 162 9.93 -9.41 16.02
CA THR A 162 11.21 -9.40 15.30
C THR A 162 11.07 -8.43 14.13
N LYS A 163 11.95 -7.43 14.05
CA LYS A 163 11.93 -6.41 13.01
C LYS A 163 13.05 -6.65 12.01
N VAL A 164 12.73 -6.63 10.72
CA VAL A 164 13.70 -6.87 9.64
C VAL A 164 13.65 -5.73 8.62
N ALA A 165 14.82 -5.25 8.21
CA ALA A 165 14.98 -4.26 7.15
C ALA A 165 16.13 -4.68 6.21
N ARG A 166 16.34 -3.95 5.11
CA ARG A 166 17.45 -4.24 4.17
C ARG A 166 18.79 -4.33 4.89
N THR A 167 19.04 -3.43 5.83
CA THR A 167 20.29 -3.31 6.60
C THR A 167 20.00 -3.35 8.08
N ALA A 168 20.80 -4.09 8.83
CA ALA A 168 20.72 -4.16 10.29
C ALA A 168 21.03 -2.79 10.91
N ARG A 169 20.29 -2.46 11.96
CA ARG A 169 20.52 -1.32 12.86
C ARG A 169 19.72 -1.52 14.14
N ASP A 170 20.11 -0.91 15.24
CA ASP A 170 19.47 -0.94 16.57
C ASP A 170 18.18 -1.80 16.68
N ALA A 171 18.28 -3.02 17.18
CA ALA A 171 17.17 -3.95 17.35
C ALA A 171 16.35 -4.25 16.06
N ILE A 172 16.93 -4.03 14.87
CA ILE A 172 16.40 -4.37 13.57
C ILE A 172 17.41 -5.23 12.84
N HIS A 173 17.01 -6.43 12.45
CA HIS A 173 17.83 -7.40 11.71
C HIS A 173 17.92 -7.04 10.21
N ALA A 174 18.96 -7.56 9.56
CA ALA A 174 19.07 -7.48 8.10
C ALA A 174 18.25 -8.58 7.41
N THR A 175 17.84 -8.33 6.15
CA THR A 175 17.20 -9.37 5.34
C THR A 175 18.05 -10.61 5.12
N SER A 176 19.38 -10.50 5.18
CA SER A 176 20.31 -11.63 5.11
C SER A 176 20.21 -12.58 6.32
N GLU A 177 19.62 -12.15 7.42
CA GLU A 177 19.40 -12.95 8.63
C GLU A 177 18.06 -13.73 8.59
N LEU A 178 17.22 -13.53 7.58
CA LEU A 178 15.92 -14.20 7.46
C LEU A 178 15.99 -15.71 7.66
N PRO A 179 16.95 -16.46 7.08
CA PRO A 179 17.01 -17.91 7.29
C PRO A 179 17.12 -18.34 8.77
N GLN A 180 17.73 -17.53 9.61
CA GLN A 180 17.87 -17.80 11.05
C GLN A 180 16.63 -17.34 11.85
N LEU A 181 15.86 -16.37 11.33
CA LEU A 181 14.74 -15.75 12.03
C LEU A 181 13.40 -16.43 11.72
N LEU A 182 13.24 -16.96 10.50
CA LEU A 182 11.99 -17.56 10.01
C LEU A 182 11.52 -18.78 10.83
N PRO A 183 12.40 -19.70 11.31
CA PRO A 183 11.96 -20.83 12.13
C PRO A 183 11.24 -20.43 13.42
N ASP A 184 11.42 -19.19 13.86
CA ASP A 184 10.78 -18.65 15.06
C ASP A 184 9.60 -17.72 14.75
N ALA A 185 9.13 -17.62 13.51
CA ALA A 185 8.05 -16.71 13.12
C ALA A 185 6.71 -17.44 12.97
N ASP A 186 5.78 -17.21 13.90
CA ASP A 186 4.40 -17.70 13.79
C ASP A 186 3.59 -16.89 12.77
N ILE A 187 3.95 -15.61 12.60
CA ILE A 187 3.34 -14.67 11.68
C ILE A 187 4.44 -13.86 10.99
N VAL A 188 4.43 -13.79 9.67
CA VAL A 188 5.29 -12.91 8.88
C VAL A 188 4.43 -11.83 8.23
N VAL A 189 4.77 -10.56 8.45
CA VAL A 189 4.10 -9.40 7.84
C VAL A 189 5.04 -8.74 6.84
N ILE A 190 4.63 -8.67 5.58
CA ILE A 190 5.41 -8.10 4.49
C ILE A 190 4.94 -6.66 4.25
N ALA A 191 5.81 -5.68 4.57
CA ALA A 191 5.56 -4.24 4.45
C ALA A 191 6.78 -3.51 3.83
N ILE A 192 7.48 -4.15 2.89
CA ILE A 192 8.59 -3.59 2.12
C ILE A 192 8.11 -3.07 0.76
N PRO A 193 8.69 -1.99 0.21
CA PRO A 193 8.42 -1.59 -1.17
C PRO A 193 8.93 -2.66 -2.13
N PHE A 194 8.26 -2.81 -3.28
CA PHE A 194 8.72 -3.70 -4.33
C PHE A 194 9.94 -3.11 -5.04
N SER A 195 10.88 -3.99 -5.36
CA SER A 195 11.98 -3.77 -6.32
C SER A 195 12.26 -5.09 -7.04
N GLU A 196 12.93 -5.04 -8.19
CA GLU A 196 13.31 -6.29 -8.88
C GLU A 196 14.23 -7.19 -8.03
N GLU A 197 14.99 -6.61 -7.08
CA GLU A 197 15.85 -7.35 -6.16
C GLU A 197 15.07 -8.22 -5.15
N ASN A 198 13.84 -7.82 -4.81
CA ASN A 198 12.99 -8.55 -3.87
C ASN A 198 11.82 -9.28 -4.53
N ARG A 199 11.81 -9.37 -5.86
CA ARG A 199 10.86 -10.18 -6.60
C ARG A 199 10.98 -11.64 -6.18
N GLY A 200 9.87 -12.24 -5.73
CA GLY A 200 9.83 -13.62 -5.27
C GLY A 200 10.68 -13.88 -4.02
N LEU A 201 10.98 -12.87 -3.21
CA LEU A 201 11.72 -13.03 -1.95
C LEU A 201 11.07 -14.08 -1.03
N VAL A 202 9.74 -14.13 -1.03
CA VAL A 202 8.97 -15.15 -0.31
C VAL A 202 8.69 -16.31 -1.25
N ASP A 203 9.71 -17.10 -1.48
CA ASP A 203 9.72 -18.29 -2.33
C ASP A 203 9.47 -19.59 -1.55
N GLY A 204 9.67 -20.72 -2.23
CA GLY A 204 9.53 -22.03 -1.61
C GLY A 204 10.50 -22.26 -0.46
N ALA A 205 11.76 -21.83 -0.58
CA ALA A 205 12.77 -22.00 0.45
C ALA A 205 12.47 -21.15 1.68
N PHE A 206 12.02 -19.90 1.48
CA PHE A 206 11.54 -19.04 2.56
C PHE A 206 10.36 -19.69 3.32
N LEU A 207 9.36 -20.19 2.59
CA LEU A 207 8.15 -20.77 3.17
C LEU A 207 8.42 -22.10 3.90
N ASP A 208 9.40 -22.87 3.46
CA ASP A 208 9.81 -24.14 4.09
C ASP A 208 10.55 -23.97 5.41
N LEU A 209 11.08 -22.77 5.69
CA LEU A 209 11.71 -22.42 6.97
C LEU A 209 10.70 -22.04 8.06
N LEU A 210 9.46 -21.74 7.69
CA LEU A 210 8.43 -21.32 8.64
C LEU A 210 7.89 -22.51 9.45
N PRO A 211 7.51 -22.28 10.72
CA PRO A 211 6.84 -23.31 11.52
C PRO A 211 5.53 -23.76 10.88
N PRO A 212 5.12 -25.02 11.09
CA PRO A 212 3.85 -25.52 10.59
C PRO A 212 2.65 -24.63 10.98
N GLY A 213 1.83 -24.23 10.00
CA GLY A 213 0.67 -23.38 10.21
C GLY A 213 0.99 -21.89 10.41
N ALA A 214 2.22 -21.45 10.20
CA ALA A 214 2.59 -20.03 10.22
C ALA A 214 1.73 -19.23 9.23
N LEU A 215 1.46 -17.97 9.56
CA LEU A 215 0.66 -17.05 8.75
C LEU A 215 1.56 -16.10 7.97
N VAL A 216 1.42 -16.08 6.64
CA VAL A 216 2.07 -15.08 5.78
C VAL A 216 1.05 -13.99 5.43
N VAL A 217 1.36 -12.75 5.80
CA VAL A 217 0.52 -11.57 5.56
C VAL A 217 1.25 -10.64 4.58
N ASN A 218 0.60 -10.29 3.46
CA ASN A 218 1.18 -9.37 2.49
C ASN A 218 0.26 -8.16 2.27
N VAL A 219 0.74 -6.98 2.66
CA VAL A 219 0.06 -5.69 2.48
C VAL A 219 0.93 -4.72 1.64
N SER A 220 1.85 -5.26 0.87
CA SER A 220 2.85 -4.51 0.11
C SER A 220 2.62 -4.65 -1.40
N ARG A 221 3.22 -5.67 -2.04
CA ARG A 221 3.05 -6.00 -3.46
C ARG A 221 3.02 -7.52 -3.66
N GLY A 222 2.12 -7.99 -4.52
CA GLY A 222 1.97 -9.42 -4.83
C GLY A 222 3.27 -10.06 -5.30
N ARG A 223 4.01 -9.39 -6.18
CA ARG A 223 5.27 -9.88 -6.78
C ARG A 223 6.42 -10.18 -5.81
N ILE A 224 6.31 -9.78 -4.54
CA ILE A 224 7.28 -10.15 -3.49
C ILE A 224 7.15 -11.62 -3.11
N VAL A 225 5.97 -12.21 -3.35
CA VAL A 225 5.65 -13.61 -3.05
C VAL A 225 5.59 -14.43 -4.34
N ASP A 226 6.26 -15.56 -4.35
CA ASP A 226 6.06 -16.59 -5.37
C ASP A 226 4.68 -17.24 -5.11
N THR A 227 3.70 -16.86 -5.95
CA THR A 227 2.31 -17.28 -5.80
C THR A 227 2.15 -18.80 -5.92
N ASP A 228 2.87 -19.45 -6.82
CA ASP A 228 2.79 -20.90 -7.02
C ASP A 228 3.38 -21.65 -5.81
N ALA A 229 4.49 -21.18 -5.29
CA ALA A 229 5.11 -21.71 -4.09
C ALA A 229 4.16 -21.55 -2.88
N LEU A 230 3.53 -20.38 -2.72
CA LEU A 230 2.56 -20.13 -1.65
C LEU A 230 1.34 -21.05 -1.77
N VAL A 231 0.74 -21.18 -2.96
CA VAL A 231 -0.41 -22.05 -3.23
C VAL A 231 -0.11 -23.51 -2.81
N LYS A 232 1.08 -24.03 -3.14
CA LYS A 232 1.49 -25.38 -2.77
C LYS A 232 1.52 -25.57 -1.25
N ARG A 233 2.08 -24.60 -0.48
CA ARG A 233 2.22 -24.68 0.98
C ARG A 233 0.90 -24.44 1.70
N VAL A 234 0.06 -23.55 1.20
CA VAL A 234 -1.29 -23.34 1.76
C VAL A 234 -2.15 -24.59 1.52
N ARG A 235 -2.09 -25.18 0.33
CA ARG A 235 -2.83 -26.41 0.00
C ARG A 235 -2.44 -27.61 0.87
N SER A 236 -1.16 -27.73 1.20
CA SER A 236 -0.68 -28.80 2.11
C SER A 236 -0.95 -28.50 3.60
N GLY A 237 -1.40 -27.28 3.94
CA GLY A 237 -1.57 -26.83 5.31
C GLY A 237 -0.25 -26.48 6.02
N ALA A 238 0.87 -26.45 5.30
CA ALA A 238 2.16 -26.09 5.87
C ALA A 238 2.19 -24.64 6.35
N VAL A 239 1.57 -23.71 5.60
CA VAL A 239 1.39 -22.32 5.99
C VAL A 239 -0.06 -21.87 5.74
N ARG A 240 -0.41 -20.71 6.27
CA ARG A 240 -1.64 -19.96 5.98
C ARG A 240 -1.26 -18.65 5.29
N SER A 241 -2.21 -18.06 4.57
CA SER A 241 -1.99 -16.76 3.91
C SER A 241 -3.12 -15.78 4.17
N ALA A 242 -2.77 -14.49 4.27
CA ALA A 242 -3.71 -13.39 4.36
C ALA A 242 -3.16 -12.21 3.53
N LEU A 243 -3.77 -11.97 2.38
CA LEU A 243 -3.19 -11.17 1.30
C LEU A 243 -4.11 -10.02 0.93
N ASP A 244 -3.62 -8.80 1.01
CA ASP A 244 -4.28 -7.64 0.40
C ASP A 244 -3.82 -7.47 -1.06
N VAL A 245 -2.66 -7.99 -1.39
CA VAL A 245 -2.05 -7.93 -2.72
C VAL A 245 -1.61 -9.31 -3.19
N VAL A 246 -1.76 -9.57 -4.48
CA VAL A 246 -1.50 -10.86 -5.13
C VAL A 246 -0.75 -10.66 -6.46
N ASP A 247 -0.26 -11.75 -7.05
CA ASP A 247 0.30 -11.74 -8.41
C ASP A 247 -0.18 -13.02 -9.14
N PRO A 248 -0.90 -12.90 -10.28
CA PRO A 248 -1.31 -11.66 -10.95
C PRO A 248 -2.40 -10.89 -10.19
N GLU A 249 -2.51 -9.60 -10.49
CA GLU A 249 -3.53 -8.72 -9.94
C GLU A 249 -4.26 -7.98 -11.09
N PRO A 250 -5.61 -8.10 -11.21
CA PRO A 250 -6.53 -8.86 -10.35
C PRO A 250 -6.27 -10.37 -10.35
N LEU A 251 -6.59 -11.03 -9.20
CA LEU A 251 -6.51 -12.48 -9.12
C LEU A 251 -7.57 -13.12 -10.04
N PRO A 252 -7.19 -13.99 -11.00
CA PRO A 252 -8.13 -14.59 -11.94
C PRO A 252 -9.24 -15.38 -11.26
N GLU A 253 -10.41 -15.43 -11.90
CA GLU A 253 -11.49 -16.31 -11.52
C GLU A 253 -11.02 -17.77 -11.51
N GLY A 254 -11.45 -18.54 -10.51
CA GLY A 254 -11.05 -19.95 -10.35
C GLY A 254 -9.62 -20.16 -9.81
N HIS A 255 -8.87 -19.09 -9.53
CA HIS A 255 -7.54 -19.24 -8.95
C HIS A 255 -7.62 -19.94 -7.58
N PRO A 256 -6.70 -20.91 -7.27
CA PRO A 256 -6.77 -21.71 -6.03
C PRO A 256 -6.86 -20.91 -4.74
N LEU A 257 -6.18 -19.76 -4.63
CA LEU A 257 -6.21 -18.94 -3.42
C LEU A 257 -7.61 -18.49 -3.00
N TRP A 258 -8.58 -18.39 -3.91
CA TRP A 258 -9.97 -18.05 -3.57
C TRP A 258 -10.66 -19.07 -2.66
N SER A 259 -10.32 -20.35 -2.82
CA SER A 259 -11.04 -21.46 -2.17
C SER A 259 -10.20 -22.28 -1.20
N LEU A 260 -8.87 -22.10 -1.18
CA LEU A 260 -8.00 -22.87 -0.28
C LEU A 260 -8.30 -22.56 1.19
N PRO A 261 -8.55 -23.59 2.02
CA PRO A 261 -8.59 -23.40 3.47
C PRO A 261 -7.29 -22.79 3.98
N GLY A 262 -7.39 -21.79 4.85
CA GLY A 262 -6.21 -21.06 5.36
C GLY A 262 -5.74 -19.90 4.49
N SER A 263 -6.39 -19.63 3.36
CA SER A 263 -6.19 -18.40 2.56
C SER A 263 -7.29 -17.39 2.84
N LEU A 264 -6.88 -16.13 3.03
CA LEU A 264 -7.75 -14.96 3.14
C LEU A 264 -7.26 -13.91 2.15
N ILE A 265 -8.17 -13.35 1.34
CA ILE A 265 -7.82 -12.37 0.31
C ILE A 265 -8.68 -11.12 0.47
N SER A 266 -8.04 -9.99 0.32
CA SER A 266 -8.61 -8.66 0.21
C SER A 266 -8.19 -8.09 -1.16
N PRO A 267 -9.06 -7.34 -1.88
CA PRO A 267 -8.79 -6.96 -3.27
C PRO A 267 -8.01 -5.64 -3.37
N HIS A 268 -6.81 -5.57 -2.75
CA HIS A 268 -5.90 -4.43 -2.76
C HIS A 268 -6.59 -3.11 -2.35
N HIS A 269 -7.30 -3.16 -1.24
CA HIS A 269 -7.99 -1.98 -0.70
C HIS A 269 -7.46 -1.52 0.67
N GLY A 270 -6.27 -1.97 1.08
CA GLY A 270 -5.66 -1.59 2.35
C GLY A 270 -5.54 -0.09 2.59
N GLY A 271 -5.37 0.70 1.53
CA GLY A 271 -5.38 2.16 1.60
C GLY A 271 -6.76 2.82 1.48
N GLN A 272 -7.79 2.08 1.07
CA GLN A 272 -9.11 2.61 0.73
C GLN A 272 -10.02 2.67 1.96
N VAL A 273 -10.06 3.83 2.60
CA VAL A 273 -10.94 4.08 3.74
C VAL A 273 -11.78 5.34 3.50
N ALA A 274 -13.00 5.40 4.03
CA ALA A 274 -13.90 6.53 3.85
C ALA A 274 -13.30 7.87 4.33
N SER A 275 -12.39 7.82 5.30
CA SER A 275 -11.70 8.99 5.83
C SER A 275 -10.45 9.40 5.02
N MET A 276 -10.25 8.90 3.80
CA MET A 276 -9.04 9.19 3.02
C MET A 276 -8.87 10.68 2.74
N SER A 277 -9.96 11.39 2.42
CA SER A 277 -9.94 12.84 2.17
C SER A 277 -9.33 13.64 3.32
N THR A 278 -9.54 13.22 4.58
CA THR A 278 -8.96 13.90 5.75
C THR A 278 -7.43 13.90 5.79
N ARG A 279 -6.78 13.11 4.92
CA ARG A 279 -5.32 13.00 4.79
C ARG A 279 -4.83 13.51 3.44
N VAL A 280 -5.60 13.26 2.37
CA VAL A 280 -5.26 13.71 1.00
C VAL A 280 -5.39 15.22 0.89
N ASP A 281 -6.50 15.79 1.39
CA ASP A 281 -6.75 17.23 1.31
C ASP A 281 -5.62 18.06 1.96
N PRO A 282 -5.15 17.78 3.19
CA PRO A 282 -3.99 18.44 3.77
C PRO A 282 -2.69 18.27 2.98
N LEU A 283 -2.47 17.09 2.36
CA LEU A 283 -1.30 16.87 1.50
C LEU A 283 -1.36 17.78 0.27
N VAL A 284 -2.49 17.89 -0.40
CA VAL A 284 -2.67 18.74 -1.58
C VAL A 284 -2.48 20.21 -1.20
N LEU A 285 -3.07 20.67 -0.10
CA LEU A 285 -2.89 22.04 0.41
C LEU A 285 -1.42 22.34 0.73
N HIS A 286 -0.71 21.39 1.35
CA HIS A 286 0.71 21.53 1.62
C HIS A 286 1.53 21.70 0.33
N GLN A 287 1.26 20.93 -0.72
CA GLN A 287 1.93 21.08 -2.01
C GLN A 287 1.64 22.45 -2.64
N ILE A 288 0.39 22.91 -2.58
CA ILE A 288 -0.01 24.24 -3.06
C ILE A 288 0.77 25.34 -2.33
N GLU A 289 0.83 25.30 -1.00
CA GLU A 289 1.57 26.28 -0.19
C GLU A 289 3.07 26.32 -0.56
N ARG A 290 3.69 25.15 -0.78
CA ARG A 290 5.09 25.08 -1.21
C ARG A 290 5.31 25.74 -2.57
N LEU A 291 4.44 25.42 -3.54
CA LEU A 291 4.54 26.00 -4.89
C LEU A 291 4.33 27.51 -4.88
N LEU A 292 3.37 28.02 -4.10
CA LEU A 292 3.18 29.49 -3.89
C LEU A 292 4.41 30.15 -3.29
N ALA A 293 5.13 29.46 -2.40
CA ALA A 293 6.37 29.94 -1.81
C ALA A 293 7.59 29.79 -2.76
N GLY A 294 7.41 29.36 -4.02
CA GLY A 294 8.48 29.11 -4.99
C GLY A 294 9.36 27.92 -4.62
N GLN A 295 8.89 27.03 -3.76
CA GLN A 295 9.60 25.84 -3.32
C GLN A 295 9.25 24.63 -4.21
N GLN A 296 10.16 23.67 -4.26
CA GLN A 296 9.88 22.39 -4.92
C GLN A 296 8.83 21.60 -4.13
N PRO A 297 7.97 20.82 -4.82
CA PRO A 297 7.05 19.89 -4.16
C PRO A 297 7.78 18.91 -3.23
N ASP A 298 7.11 18.48 -2.16
CA ASP A 298 7.61 17.43 -1.28
C ASP A 298 7.27 16.02 -1.80
N TYR A 299 7.91 15.00 -1.23
CA TYR A 299 7.68 13.59 -1.53
C TYR A 299 7.86 13.22 -3.01
N VAL A 300 8.74 13.94 -3.71
CA VAL A 300 9.07 13.65 -5.11
C VAL A 300 9.76 12.29 -5.20
N VAL A 301 9.13 11.36 -5.90
CA VAL A 301 9.64 10.00 -6.13
C VAL A 301 10.26 9.85 -7.52
N LEU A 302 9.83 10.68 -8.47
CA LEU A 302 10.42 10.79 -9.80
C LEU A 302 10.69 12.27 -10.11
N PRO A 303 11.96 12.69 -10.12
CA PRO A 303 12.34 14.05 -10.50
C PRO A 303 12.18 14.30 -12.00
N ALA A 304 12.08 15.55 -12.40
CA ALA A 304 12.10 15.95 -13.81
C ALA A 304 13.41 15.46 -14.47
N ARG A 305 13.29 14.95 -15.69
CA ARG A 305 14.41 14.49 -16.52
C ARG A 305 14.77 15.53 -17.56
#